data_c31516880fa1fec74445b301dbd062a1
#
_entry.id   c31516880fa1fec74445b301dbd062a1
#
_cell.length_a   1.000
_cell.length_b   1.000
_cell.length_c   1.000
_cell.angle_alpha   90.00
_cell.angle_beta   90.00
_cell.angle_gamma   90.00
#
_symmetry.space_group_name_H-M   'P 1'
#
loop_
_entity.id
_entity.type
_entity.pdbx_description
1 polymer ?
#
loop_
_entity_poly.entity_id
_entity_poly.type
_entity_poly.pdbx_seq_one_letter_code
_entity_poly.pdbx_strand_id
1 'polypeptide(L)'
;SAIAQAHFSGVPLLVLGGRAPAYRWGSGSLQELDHPPLLGPVTRYAATATAVEAIPTVVDEALRAATTPHRGPAFVDVPMDHLFSRTVAAAPPSPSRVRSTADAEDVADVGRLLVQAERPVLVLGSDVWLDGAEDAAARLVEAVGIPTVTNGMGRGLLPQGHPLLVSKARSMPAIVAF
;
A
#
# COMPACT_ATOMS: atom_id res chain seq x y z
N SER A 1 4.29 6.35 -14.60
CA SER A 1 2.98 5.64 -14.54
C SER A 1 2.96 4.52 -13.50
N ALA A 2 4.03 3.70 -13.37
CA ALA A 2 4.05 2.57 -12.43
C ALA A 2 3.81 2.96 -10.96
N ILE A 3 4.44 4.03 -10.47
CA ILE A 3 4.25 4.53 -9.09
C ILE A 3 2.80 4.97 -8.87
N ALA A 4 2.22 5.71 -9.80
CA ALA A 4 0.82 6.13 -9.71
C ALA A 4 -0.14 4.93 -9.72
N GLN A 5 0.14 3.92 -10.54
CA GLN A 5 -0.65 2.67 -10.55
C GLN A 5 -0.57 1.94 -9.20
N ALA A 6 0.62 1.84 -8.62
CA ALA A 6 0.82 1.25 -7.29
C ALA A 6 0.08 2.05 -6.20
N HIS A 7 0.09 3.38 -6.29
CA HIS A 7 -0.65 4.25 -5.37
C HIS A 7 -2.16 3.98 -5.42
N PHE A 8 -2.77 4.00 -6.61
CA PHE A 8 -4.21 3.76 -6.75
C PHE A 8 -4.64 2.33 -6.44
N SER A 9 -3.72 1.38 -6.55
CA SER A 9 -4.01 -0.03 -6.25
C SER A 9 -3.66 -0.44 -4.82
N GLY A 10 -3.09 0.47 -4.00
CA GLY A 10 -2.66 0.17 -2.64
C GLY A 10 -1.53 -0.87 -2.59
N VAL A 11 -0.68 -0.93 -3.61
CA VAL A 11 0.40 -1.93 -3.69
C VAL A 11 1.65 -1.40 -3.00
N PRO A 12 2.20 -2.13 -2.01
CA PRO A 12 3.48 -1.78 -1.42
C PRO A 12 4.59 -1.96 -2.46
N LEU A 13 5.24 -0.86 -2.81
CA LEU A 13 6.32 -0.80 -3.79
C LEU A 13 7.42 0.11 -3.26
N LEU A 14 8.63 -0.40 -3.14
CA LEU A 14 9.81 0.44 -2.92
C LEU A 14 10.46 0.78 -4.26
N VAL A 15 10.61 2.07 -4.54
CA VAL A 15 11.31 2.58 -5.71
C VAL A 15 12.61 3.24 -5.25
N LEU A 16 13.72 2.76 -5.79
CA LEU A 16 15.04 3.35 -5.55
C LEU A 16 15.45 4.12 -6.80
N GLY A 17 15.77 5.39 -6.65
CA GLY A 17 16.25 6.27 -7.70
C GLY A 17 17.69 6.72 -7.48
N GLY A 18 18.40 7.02 -8.55
CA GLY A 18 19.65 7.74 -8.51
C GLY A 18 19.42 9.23 -8.81
N ARG A 19 20.23 10.11 -8.24
CA ARG A 19 20.24 11.53 -8.55
C ARG A 19 21.65 12.06 -8.73
N ALA A 20 21.77 13.29 -9.22
CA ALA A 20 23.05 13.98 -9.35
C ALA A 20 23.86 13.93 -8.05
N PRO A 21 25.20 13.91 -8.11
CA PRO A 21 26.06 13.92 -6.93
C PRO A 21 25.74 15.10 -6.01
N ALA A 22 25.72 14.86 -4.69
CA ALA A 22 25.39 15.89 -3.71
C ALA A 22 26.32 17.12 -3.79
N TYR A 23 27.62 16.87 -4.00
CA TYR A 23 28.62 17.96 -4.12
C TYR A 23 28.48 18.83 -5.37
N ARG A 24 27.71 18.40 -6.37
CA ARG A 24 27.46 19.14 -7.60
C ARG A 24 26.04 19.71 -7.69
N TRP A 25 25.29 19.61 -6.63
CA TRP A 25 23.93 20.15 -6.61
C TRP A 25 23.89 21.65 -6.90
N GLY A 26 23.04 22.10 -7.79
CA GLY A 26 22.97 23.48 -8.28
C GLY A 26 23.86 23.79 -9.48
N SER A 27 24.58 22.78 -10.01
CA SER A 27 25.48 22.97 -11.16
C SER A 27 24.84 22.64 -12.52
N GLY A 28 23.57 22.26 -12.57
CA GLY A 28 22.92 21.79 -13.79
C GLY A 28 23.42 20.40 -14.25
N SER A 29 23.81 19.57 -13.31
CA SER A 29 24.26 18.20 -13.59
C SER A 29 23.16 17.34 -14.18
N LEU A 30 23.53 16.33 -14.97
CA LEU A 30 22.57 15.32 -15.43
C LEU A 30 21.85 14.67 -14.21
N GLN A 31 20.52 14.51 -14.33
CA GLN A 31 19.67 13.98 -13.24
C GLN A 31 19.62 14.87 -11.98
N GLU A 32 19.90 16.14 -12.10
CA GLU A 32 19.70 17.11 -11.04
C GLU A 32 18.21 17.49 -10.95
N LEU A 33 17.46 16.65 -10.26
CA LEU A 33 16.04 16.82 -10.03
C LEU A 33 15.71 16.53 -8.57
N ASP A 34 14.92 17.41 -7.97
CA ASP A 34 14.39 17.15 -6.62
C ASP A 34 13.16 16.24 -6.72
N HIS A 35 13.40 14.95 -6.59
CA HIS A 35 12.37 13.92 -6.76
C HIS A 35 11.33 13.87 -5.61
N PRO A 36 11.70 14.03 -4.32
CA PRO A 36 10.73 13.91 -3.23
C PRO A 36 9.49 14.81 -3.36
N PRO A 37 9.59 16.10 -3.65
CA PRO A 37 8.40 16.95 -3.87
C PRO A 37 7.55 16.52 -5.07
N LEU A 38 8.19 15.99 -6.12
CA LEU A 38 7.51 15.51 -7.33
C LEU A 38 6.73 14.23 -7.07
N LEU A 39 7.26 13.33 -6.26
CA LEU A 39 6.69 12.00 -6.01
C LEU A 39 5.84 11.93 -4.73
N GLY A 40 6.01 12.87 -3.81
CA GLY A 40 5.26 12.94 -2.56
C GLY A 40 3.75 12.74 -2.71
N PRO A 41 3.08 13.43 -3.66
CA PRO A 41 1.63 13.28 -3.84
C PRO A 41 1.14 11.86 -4.21
N VAL A 42 2.01 11.03 -4.75
CA VAL A 42 1.69 9.66 -5.22
C VAL A 42 2.47 8.56 -4.50
N THR A 43 3.08 8.88 -3.36
CA THR A 43 3.82 7.93 -2.52
C THR A 43 3.40 8.07 -1.06
N ARG A 44 3.69 7.04 -0.26
CA ARG A 44 3.51 7.06 1.20
C ARG A 44 4.72 7.66 1.92
N TYR A 45 5.86 7.66 1.23
CA TYR A 45 7.12 8.20 1.70
C TYR A 45 7.97 8.56 0.49
N ALA A 46 8.59 9.73 0.51
CA ALA A 46 9.55 10.13 -0.51
C ALA A 46 10.68 10.91 0.15
N ALA A 47 11.90 10.43 0.02
CA ALA A 47 13.07 11.05 0.64
C ALA A 47 14.34 10.87 -0.18
N THR A 48 15.31 11.75 0.10
CA THR A 48 16.70 11.62 -0.37
C THR A 48 17.57 11.12 0.77
N ALA A 49 18.37 10.10 0.54
CA ALA A 49 19.42 9.70 1.46
C ALA A 49 20.55 10.75 1.44
N THR A 50 20.62 11.59 2.47
CA THR A 50 21.55 12.73 2.52
C THR A 50 22.97 12.37 2.95
N ALA A 51 23.19 11.15 3.41
CA ALA A 51 24.50 10.59 3.78
C ALA A 51 24.52 9.09 3.53
N VAL A 52 25.70 8.52 3.33
CA VAL A 52 25.88 7.08 3.11
C VAL A 52 25.37 6.27 4.30
N GLU A 53 25.63 6.75 5.50
CA GLU A 53 25.22 6.12 6.77
C GLU A 53 23.70 6.14 6.96
N ALA A 54 23.02 7.09 6.33
CA ALA A 54 21.56 7.23 6.43
C ALA A 54 20.81 6.27 5.49
N ILE A 55 21.45 5.73 4.47
CA ILE A 55 20.77 4.88 3.47
C ILE A 55 19.98 3.74 4.11
N PRO A 56 20.53 2.93 5.03
CA PRO A 56 19.77 1.83 5.62
C PRO A 56 18.51 2.30 6.38
N THR A 57 18.62 3.40 7.13
CA THR A 57 17.51 3.95 7.91
C THR A 57 16.41 4.49 6.99
N VAL A 58 16.77 5.28 5.98
CA VAL A 58 15.82 5.85 5.02
C VAL A 58 15.09 4.76 4.24
N VAL A 59 15.81 3.69 3.86
CA VAL A 59 15.20 2.53 3.19
C VAL A 59 14.26 1.77 4.12
N ASP A 60 14.63 1.57 5.39
CA ASP A 60 13.74 0.93 6.38
C ASP A 60 12.47 1.76 6.61
N GLU A 61 12.58 3.07 6.76
CA GLU A 61 11.43 3.98 6.88
C GLU A 61 10.52 3.90 5.65
N ALA A 62 11.10 3.88 4.45
CA ALA A 62 10.36 3.74 3.21
C ALA A 62 9.60 2.40 3.13
N LEU A 63 10.24 1.29 3.53
CA LEU A 63 9.61 -0.03 3.58
C LEU A 63 8.48 -0.08 4.60
N ARG A 64 8.67 0.52 5.78
CA ARG A 64 7.62 0.63 6.80
C ARG A 64 6.43 1.43 6.27
N ALA A 65 6.69 2.59 5.70
CA ALA A 65 5.63 3.44 5.14
C ALA A 65 4.86 2.73 4.01
N ALA A 66 5.57 2.01 3.12
CA ALA A 66 4.94 1.27 2.04
C ALA A 66 4.05 0.13 2.53
N THR A 67 4.41 -0.54 3.63
CA THR A 67 3.74 -1.74 4.15
C THR A 67 2.71 -1.47 5.25
N THR A 68 2.69 -0.26 5.79
CA THR A 68 1.66 0.15 6.78
C THR A 68 0.31 0.33 6.08
N PRO A 69 -0.81 -0.16 6.64
CA PRO A 69 -2.15 0.16 6.15
C PRO A 69 -2.40 1.70 6.17
N HIS A 70 -2.95 2.29 5.18
CA HIS A 70 -3.25 1.89 3.80
C HIS A 70 -1.99 1.88 2.94
N ARG A 71 -1.60 0.72 2.47
CA ARG A 71 -0.36 0.46 1.74
C ARG A 71 -0.25 1.29 0.45
N GLY A 72 0.97 1.43 -0.03
CA GLY A 72 1.25 2.17 -1.26
C GLY A 72 2.74 2.26 -1.55
N PRO A 73 3.13 2.91 -2.65
CA PRO A 73 4.53 3.04 -3.01
C PRO A 73 5.28 3.98 -2.07
N ALA A 74 6.57 3.72 -1.92
CA ALA A 74 7.55 4.60 -1.31
C ALA A 74 8.71 4.83 -2.29
N PHE A 75 9.35 5.97 -2.19
CA PHE A 75 10.45 6.37 -3.04
C PHE A 75 11.64 6.85 -2.20
N VAL A 76 12.83 6.38 -2.55
CA VAL A 76 14.10 6.88 -2.00
C VAL A 76 15.04 7.16 -3.14
N ASP A 77 15.59 8.35 -3.21
CA ASP A 77 16.72 8.60 -4.09
C ASP A 77 18.04 8.69 -3.34
N VAL A 78 19.09 8.30 -4.03
CA VAL A 78 20.44 8.27 -3.49
C VAL A 78 21.36 9.06 -4.43
N PRO A 79 22.05 10.10 -3.93
CA PRO A 79 23.08 10.80 -4.70
C PRO A 79 24.15 9.84 -5.21
N MET A 80 24.60 10.05 -6.45
CA MET A 80 25.53 9.13 -7.11
C MET A 80 26.85 8.95 -6.35
N ASP A 81 27.36 10.00 -5.72
CA ASP A 81 28.58 9.95 -4.90
C ASP A 81 28.42 9.04 -3.67
N HIS A 82 27.22 8.97 -3.09
CA HIS A 82 26.92 8.04 -1.99
C HIS A 82 26.93 6.58 -2.45
N LEU A 83 26.51 6.29 -3.70
CA LEU A 83 26.52 4.91 -4.23
C LEU A 83 27.92 4.34 -4.39
N PHE A 84 28.92 5.19 -4.60
CA PHE A 84 30.34 4.79 -4.74
C PHE A 84 31.14 4.91 -3.45
N SER A 85 30.51 5.41 -2.39
CA SER A 85 31.15 5.56 -1.09
C SER A 85 31.05 4.27 -0.27
N ARG A 86 31.89 4.19 0.77
CA ARG A 86 31.89 3.08 1.74
C ARG A 86 31.78 3.63 3.14
N THR A 87 31.00 2.97 3.95
CA THR A 87 30.85 3.29 5.38
C THR A 87 30.62 2.01 6.18
N VAL A 88 30.79 2.12 7.48
CA VAL A 88 30.34 1.08 8.41
C VAL A 88 28.90 1.45 8.80
N ALA A 89 27.93 0.79 8.18
CA ALA A 89 26.53 0.99 8.49
C ALA A 89 26.08 0.01 9.57
N ALA A 90 25.30 0.51 10.54
CA ALA A 90 24.54 -0.36 11.41
C ALA A 90 23.47 -1.07 10.59
N ALA A 91 23.33 -2.37 10.76
CA ALA A 91 22.23 -3.09 10.14
C ALA A 91 20.91 -2.52 10.69
N PRO A 92 19.96 -2.13 9.83
CA PRO A 92 18.65 -1.73 10.32
C PRO A 92 17.99 -2.92 11.01
N PRO A 93 17.14 -2.68 12.01
CA PRO A 93 16.34 -3.74 12.59
C PRO A 93 15.52 -4.41 11.48
N SER A 94 15.41 -5.74 11.52
CA SER A 94 14.61 -6.47 10.55
C SER A 94 13.22 -5.84 10.44
N PRO A 95 12.70 -5.60 9.23
CA PRO A 95 11.40 -4.99 9.05
C PRO A 95 10.35 -5.90 9.69
N SER A 96 9.84 -5.47 10.84
CA SER A 96 8.69 -6.11 11.46
C SER A 96 7.45 -5.73 10.64
N ARG A 97 6.73 -6.72 10.13
CA ARG A 97 5.38 -6.47 9.60
C ARG A 97 4.55 -5.86 10.73
N VAL A 98 4.18 -4.61 10.60
CA VAL A 98 3.23 -3.99 11.50
C VAL A 98 1.86 -4.61 11.17
N ARG A 99 1.44 -5.62 11.94
CA ARG A 99 0.05 -6.06 11.92
C ARG A 99 -0.72 -5.09 12.81
N SER A 100 -1.58 -4.28 12.21
CA SER A 100 -2.56 -3.52 12.96
C SER A 100 -3.71 -4.46 13.30
N THR A 101 -3.97 -4.65 14.57
CA THR A 101 -5.20 -5.31 15.03
C THR A 101 -6.26 -4.22 15.18
N ALA A 102 -7.44 -4.43 14.61
CA ALA A 102 -8.56 -3.54 14.80
C ALA A 102 -8.95 -3.49 16.29
N ASP A 103 -9.39 -2.32 16.76
CA ASP A 103 -9.93 -2.18 18.09
C ASP A 103 -11.23 -3.01 18.23
N ALA A 104 -11.43 -3.62 19.39
CA ALA A 104 -12.61 -4.45 19.63
C ALA A 104 -13.92 -3.66 19.59
N GLU A 105 -13.88 -2.40 19.97
CA GLU A 105 -15.03 -1.50 19.90
C GLU A 105 -15.39 -1.16 18.46
N ASP A 106 -14.38 -0.84 17.62
CA ASP A 106 -14.56 -0.61 16.19
C ASP A 106 -15.16 -1.84 15.49
N VAL A 107 -14.68 -3.05 15.84
CA VAL A 107 -15.23 -4.31 15.32
C VAL A 107 -16.69 -4.50 15.73
N ALA A 108 -17.03 -4.20 16.97
CA ALA A 108 -18.40 -4.29 17.46
C ALA A 108 -19.31 -3.25 16.76
N ASP A 109 -18.81 -2.06 16.49
CA ASP A 109 -19.54 -1.02 15.77
C ASP A 109 -19.85 -1.42 14.34
N VAL A 110 -18.87 -1.98 13.62
CA VAL A 110 -19.10 -2.54 12.28
C VAL A 110 -20.14 -3.67 12.33
N GLY A 111 -20.06 -4.55 13.33
CA GLY A 111 -21.07 -5.59 13.54
C GLY A 111 -22.48 -5.04 13.73
N ARG A 112 -22.64 -3.99 14.54
CA ARG A 112 -23.94 -3.33 14.73
C ARG A 112 -24.47 -2.69 13.43
N LEU A 113 -23.61 -2.03 12.68
CA LEU A 113 -23.97 -1.44 11.38
C LEU A 113 -24.45 -2.51 10.39
N LEU A 114 -23.77 -3.64 10.34
CA LEU A 114 -24.15 -4.75 9.44
C LEU A 114 -25.51 -5.33 9.82
N VAL A 115 -25.80 -5.49 11.11
CA VAL A 115 -27.10 -6.01 11.59
C VAL A 115 -28.24 -5.03 11.33
N GLN A 116 -27.97 -3.74 11.39
CA GLN A 116 -28.98 -2.68 11.17
C GLN A 116 -29.20 -2.37 9.68
N ALA A 117 -28.28 -2.76 8.81
CA ALA A 117 -28.37 -2.43 7.40
C ALA A 117 -29.47 -3.25 6.72
N GLU A 118 -30.38 -2.57 6.02
CA GLU A 118 -31.44 -3.23 5.24
C GLU A 118 -30.90 -3.85 3.94
N ARG A 119 -29.86 -3.25 3.35
CA ARG A 119 -29.33 -3.64 2.05
C ARG A 119 -27.78 -3.56 2.03
N PRO A 120 -27.09 -4.35 2.84
CA PRO A 120 -25.64 -4.30 2.93
C PRO A 120 -24.98 -4.88 1.66
N VAL A 121 -23.86 -4.28 1.27
CA VAL A 121 -22.97 -4.80 0.24
C VAL A 121 -21.55 -4.81 0.81
N LEU A 122 -20.86 -5.94 0.73
CA LEU A 122 -19.48 -6.06 1.16
C LEU A 122 -18.53 -5.83 -0.02
N VAL A 123 -17.54 -4.95 0.15
CA VAL A 123 -16.49 -4.72 -0.84
C VAL A 123 -15.15 -5.17 -0.26
N LEU A 124 -14.59 -6.24 -0.83
CA LEU A 124 -13.29 -6.77 -0.42
C LEU A 124 -12.19 -6.22 -1.32
N GLY A 125 -11.26 -5.51 -0.74
CA GLY A 125 -10.12 -4.87 -1.42
C GLY A 125 -8.80 -5.61 -1.28
N SER A 126 -7.74 -4.96 -1.70
CA SER A 126 -6.37 -5.52 -1.73
C SER A 126 -5.83 -5.87 -0.36
N ASP A 127 -6.17 -5.11 0.68
CA ASP A 127 -5.64 -5.31 2.03
C ASP A 127 -6.06 -6.65 2.63
N VAL A 128 -7.23 -7.18 2.28
CA VAL A 128 -7.67 -8.52 2.72
C VAL A 128 -6.67 -9.59 2.29
N TRP A 129 -6.23 -9.54 1.03
CA TRP A 129 -5.23 -10.46 0.51
C TRP A 129 -3.84 -10.18 1.07
N LEU A 130 -3.44 -8.91 1.17
CA LEU A 130 -2.12 -8.53 1.68
C LEU A 130 -1.91 -8.89 3.15
N ASP A 131 -2.99 -8.99 3.92
CA ASP A 131 -2.96 -9.41 5.32
C ASP A 131 -3.16 -10.92 5.53
N GLY A 132 -3.42 -11.67 4.45
CA GLY A 132 -3.68 -13.11 4.53
C GLY A 132 -5.00 -13.40 5.25
N ALA A 133 -6.02 -12.56 5.00
CA ALA A 133 -7.32 -12.64 5.65
C ALA A 133 -8.40 -13.30 4.76
N GLU A 134 -8.00 -14.03 3.72
CA GLU A 134 -8.89 -14.62 2.71
C GLU A 134 -9.91 -15.56 3.34
N ASP A 135 -9.44 -16.48 4.16
CA ASP A 135 -10.31 -17.46 4.84
C ASP A 135 -11.27 -16.80 5.83
N ALA A 136 -10.81 -15.73 6.52
CA ALA A 136 -11.66 -14.99 7.44
C ALA A 136 -12.74 -14.21 6.67
N ALA A 137 -12.39 -13.62 5.53
CA ALA A 137 -13.33 -12.90 4.67
C ALA A 137 -14.37 -13.86 4.07
N ALA A 138 -13.95 -15.05 3.59
CA ALA A 138 -14.86 -16.05 3.07
C ALA A 138 -15.88 -16.50 4.14
N ARG A 139 -15.39 -16.82 5.35
CA ARG A 139 -16.28 -17.18 6.47
C ARG A 139 -17.26 -16.07 6.85
N LEU A 140 -16.80 -14.81 6.82
CA LEU A 140 -17.68 -13.66 7.09
C LEU A 140 -18.79 -13.58 6.04
N VAL A 141 -18.43 -13.67 4.76
CA VAL A 141 -19.39 -13.63 3.64
C VAL A 141 -20.45 -14.72 3.77
N GLU A 142 -20.04 -15.94 4.08
CA GLU A 142 -20.94 -17.08 4.28
C GLU A 142 -21.84 -16.90 5.51
N ALA A 143 -21.28 -16.43 6.62
CA ALA A 143 -22.01 -16.26 7.87
C ALA A 143 -23.08 -15.16 7.81
N VAL A 144 -22.79 -14.09 7.09
CA VAL A 144 -23.70 -12.91 7.02
C VAL A 144 -24.62 -12.96 5.80
N GLY A 145 -24.27 -13.75 4.77
CA GLY A 145 -25.09 -13.90 3.55
C GLY A 145 -25.14 -12.61 2.69
N ILE A 146 -24.13 -11.74 2.76
CA ILE A 146 -24.12 -10.44 2.12
C ILE A 146 -23.57 -10.54 0.69
N PRO A 147 -24.23 -9.92 -0.31
CA PRO A 147 -23.69 -9.76 -1.65
C PRO A 147 -22.30 -9.10 -1.58
N THR A 148 -21.31 -9.74 -2.20
CA THR A 148 -19.91 -9.37 -2.07
C THR A 148 -19.29 -9.01 -3.41
N VAL A 149 -18.58 -7.90 -3.45
CA VAL A 149 -17.81 -7.40 -4.58
C VAL A 149 -16.34 -7.50 -4.26
N THR A 150 -15.53 -8.02 -5.16
CA THR A 150 -14.08 -8.02 -5.02
C THR A 150 -13.45 -7.00 -5.97
N ASN A 151 -12.51 -6.18 -5.45
CA ASN A 151 -11.86 -5.11 -6.18
C ASN A 151 -10.33 -5.18 -6.07
N GLY A 152 -9.63 -4.70 -7.10
CA GLY A 152 -8.16 -4.69 -7.12
C GLY A 152 -7.56 -6.09 -6.94
N MET A 153 -6.63 -6.23 -6.02
CA MET A 153 -5.99 -7.51 -5.66
C MET A 153 -6.91 -8.42 -4.82
N GLY A 154 -8.08 -7.92 -4.38
CA GLY A 154 -9.10 -8.74 -3.75
C GLY A 154 -9.82 -9.70 -4.69
N ARG A 155 -9.56 -9.62 -6.00
CA ARG A 155 -10.12 -10.57 -6.97
C ARG A 155 -9.57 -11.97 -6.69
N GLY A 156 -10.47 -12.94 -6.55
CA GLY A 156 -10.12 -14.32 -6.22
C GLY A 156 -10.23 -14.66 -4.73
N LEU A 157 -10.57 -13.70 -3.86
CA LEU A 157 -10.87 -13.96 -2.45
C LEU A 157 -12.07 -14.88 -2.24
N LEU A 158 -13.02 -14.84 -3.16
CA LEU A 158 -14.09 -15.82 -3.27
C LEU A 158 -13.92 -16.61 -4.57
N PRO A 159 -14.23 -17.92 -4.58
CA PRO A 159 -14.15 -18.73 -5.79
C PRO A 159 -15.11 -18.23 -6.85
N GLN A 160 -14.72 -18.41 -8.12
CA GLN A 160 -15.60 -18.10 -9.25
C GLN A 160 -16.87 -18.96 -9.17
N GLY A 161 -18.03 -18.32 -9.29
CA GLY A 161 -19.32 -19.00 -9.16
C GLY A 161 -19.87 -19.04 -7.73
N HIS A 162 -19.18 -18.45 -6.76
CA HIS A 162 -19.73 -18.30 -5.42
C HIS A 162 -21.07 -17.54 -5.46
N PRO A 163 -22.15 -18.04 -4.81
CA PRO A 163 -23.49 -17.47 -4.97
C PRO A 163 -23.62 -16.03 -4.51
N LEU A 164 -22.78 -15.60 -3.56
CA LEU A 164 -22.75 -14.22 -3.05
C LEU A 164 -21.75 -13.32 -3.79
N LEU A 165 -20.96 -13.86 -4.71
CA LEU A 165 -20.00 -13.06 -5.49
C LEU A 165 -20.71 -12.34 -6.62
N VAL A 166 -20.75 -11.01 -6.55
CA VAL A 166 -21.28 -10.16 -7.61
C VAL A 166 -20.13 -9.70 -8.50
N SER A 167 -20.04 -10.29 -9.70
CA SER A 167 -19.04 -9.88 -10.68
C SER A 167 -19.47 -8.61 -11.41
N LYS A 168 -18.51 -7.75 -11.78
CA LYS A 168 -18.73 -6.52 -12.58
C LYS A 168 -19.60 -5.45 -11.90
N ALA A 169 -19.57 -5.35 -10.58
CA ALA A 169 -20.37 -4.40 -9.81
C ALA A 169 -20.35 -2.95 -10.32
N ARG A 170 -19.20 -2.49 -10.84
CA ARG A 170 -19.04 -1.11 -11.36
C ARG A 170 -19.90 -0.79 -12.57
N SER A 171 -20.33 -1.79 -13.31
CA SER A 171 -21.09 -1.64 -14.57
C SER A 171 -22.50 -2.20 -14.50
N MET A 172 -22.93 -2.68 -13.34
CA MET A 172 -24.29 -3.21 -13.18
C MET A 172 -25.23 -2.13 -12.61
N PRO A 173 -26.20 -1.64 -13.39
CA PRO A 173 -27.17 -0.65 -12.93
C PRO A 173 -27.90 -1.08 -11.64
N ALA A 174 -28.13 -2.39 -11.47
CA ALA A 174 -28.78 -2.95 -10.29
C ALA A 174 -27.95 -2.74 -8.99
N ILE A 175 -26.62 -2.58 -9.07
CA ILE A 175 -25.77 -2.34 -7.91
C ILE A 175 -25.55 -0.85 -7.70
N VAL A 176 -25.50 -0.07 -8.76
CA VAL A 176 -25.39 1.40 -8.68
C VAL A 176 -26.70 2.03 -8.15
N ALA A 177 -27.82 1.36 -8.35
CA ALA A 177 -29.13 1.78 -7.84
C ALA A 177 -29.43 1.24 -6.42
N PHE A 178 -28.51 0.53 -5.80
CA PHE A 178 -28.60 -0.01 -4.46
C PHE A 178 -28.23 1.05 -3.43
#